data_029da6e2ab8a4ca33c86d73d80bcd847
#
_entry.id   029da6e2ab8a4ca33c86d73d80bcd847
#
_cell.length_a   1.000
_cell.length_b   1.000
_cell.length_c   1.000
_cell.angle_alpha   90.00
_cell.angle_beta   90.00
_cell.angle_gamma   90.00
#
_symmetry.space_group_name_H-M   'P 1'
#
loop_
_entity.id
_entity.type
_entity.pdbx_description
1 polymer ?
#
loop_
_entity_poly.entity_id
_entity_poly.type
_entity_poly.pdbx_seq_one_letter_code
_entity_poly.pdbx_strand_id
1 'polypeptide(L)'
;IYFFSREGMKGYSAGQKIEDKLGMRASTTAELVFEDCIIPAENLVGKPGESMIHLMRNLEHERVGLAAMSVGIARRCLADMNSYATEREAFGKEIRDFGQIQRHIGESWAEYRAMKAYVYDTARQIDLAEAGHRLDSDGVKLFATTAAKNIADRAIQVMGGYGYVGEYVVERMWRDAKLLEIGGGTLESHQKNITKDLKRDPEAIN
;
A
#
# COMPACT_ATOMS: atom_id res chain seq x y z
N ILE A 1 12.50 13.47 -18.62
CA ILE A 1 11.62 13.41 -19.80
C ILE A 1 10.82 12.13 -19.71
N TYR A 2 9.50 12.18 -19.93
CA TYR A 2 8.62 11.03 -20.03
C TYR A 2 8.19 10.82 -21.48
N PHE A 3 8.14 9.57 -21.90
CA PHE A 3 7.63 9.15 -23.19
C PHE A 3 6.66 8.00 -23.05
N PHE A 4 5.71 7.92 -23.98
CA PHE A 4 4.96 6.69 -24.19
C PHE A 4 5.76 5.73 -25.07
N SER A 5 5.96 4.52 -24.57
CA SER A 5 6.47 3.37 -25.33
C SER A 5 5.42 2.26 -25.34
N ARG A 6 5.45 1.43 -26.38
CA ARG A 6 4.54 0.28 -26.51
C ARG A 6 5.26 -0.93 -27.04
N GLU A 7 4.70 -2.08 -26.78
CA GLU A 7 5.17 -3.33 -27.39
C GLU A 7 5.21 -3.21 -28.91
N GLY A 8 6.27 -3.76 -29.53
CA GLY A 8 6.50 -3.69 -30.98
C GLY A 8 7.28 -2.46 -31.45
N MET A 9 7.64 -1.50 -30.58
CA MET A 9 8.57 -0.43 -30.95
C MET A 9 9.98 -0.99 -31.14
N LYS A 10 10.63 -0.57 -32.24
CA LYS A 10 12.02 -0.95 -32.50
C LYS A 10 12.95 -0.48 -31.38
N GLY A 11 13.76 -1.36 -30.85
CA GLY A 11 14.68 -1.06 -29.75
C GLY A 11 14.05 -1.06 -28.37
N TYR A 12 12.78 -1.43 -28.23
CA TYR A 12 12.13 -1.67 -26.93
C TYR A 12 11.84 -3.16 -26.76
N SER A 13 12.22 -3.70 -25.61
CA SER A 13 11.87 -5.08 -25.23
C SER A 13 11.67 -5.20 -23.72
N ALA A 14 10.92 -6.22 -23.32
CA ALA A 14 10.89 -6.65 -21.93
C ALA A 14 12.08 -7.57 -21.67
N GLY A 15 12.87 -7.22 -20.67
CA GLY A 15 13.98 -8.04 -20.21
C GLY A 15 13.53 -9.11 -19.22
N GLN A 16 14.30 -9.30 -18.15
CA GLN A 16 14.02 -10.33 -17.16
C GLN A 16 12.67 -10.10 -16.48
N LYS A 17 11.82 -11.12 -16.50
CA LYS A 17 10.58 -11.15 -15.74
C LYS A 17 10.85 -11.61 -14.31
N ILE A 18 10.35 -10.85 -13.34
CA ILE A 18 10.49 -11.17 -11.91
C ILE A 18 9.26 -11.97 -11.49
N GLU A 19 9.43 -13.28 -11.32
CA GLU A 19 8.32 -14.21 -11.01
C GLU A 19 8.23 -14.56 -9.53
N ASP A 20 9.37 -14.70 -8.85
CA ASP A 20 9.44 -15.15 -7.45
C ASP A 20 9.40 -13.95 -6.48
N LYS A 21 8.24 -13.33 -6.37
CA LYS A 21 7.97 -12.26 -5.41
C LYS A 21 7.32 -12.80 -4.13
N LEU A 22 7.57 -12.12 -3.00
CA LEU A 22 6.92 -12.45 -1.72
C LEU A 22 5.39 -12.37 -1.83
N GLY A 23 4.87 -11.26 -2.33
CA GLY A 23 3.45 -11.00 -2.54
C GLY A 23 3.17 -10.35 -3.89
N MET A 24 1.91 -9.93 -4.12
CA MET A 24 1.44 -9.36 -5.39
C MET A 24 1.88 -10.19 -6.61
N ARG A 25 1.85 -11.51 -6.48
CA ARG A 25 2.39 -12.46 -7.48
C ARG A 25 1.62 -12.42 -8.80
N ALA A 26 0.35 -12.03 -8.77
CA ALA A 26 -0.46 -11.87 -9.97
C ALA A 26 -0.12 -10.58 -10.76
N SER A 27 0.58 -9.62 -10.16
CA SER A 27 1.05 -8.42 -10.84
C SER A 27 2.35 -8.70 -11.57
N THR A 28 2.37 -8.57 -12.89
CA THR A 28 3.58 -8.78 -13.70
C THR A 28 4.59 -7.67 -13.43
N THR A 29 5.83 -8.06 -13.17
CA THR A 29 6.96 -7.16 -12.98
C THR A 29 8.10 -7.63 -13.89
N ALA A 30 8.66 -6.72 -14.67
CA ALA A 30 9.73 -7.02 -15.61
C ALA A 30 10.69 -5.83 -15.75
N GLU A 31 11.89 -6.13 -16.22
CA GLU A 31 12.83 -5.13 -16.69
C GLU A 31 12.37 -4.55 -18.03
N LEU A 32 12.56 -3.26 -18.23
CA LEU A 32 12.32 -2.60 -19.51
C LEU A 32 13.68 -2.25 -20.14
N VAL A 33 13.92 -2.76 -21.34
CA VAL A 33 15.19 -2.59 -22.04
C VAL A 33 14.97 -1.68 -23.25
N PHE A 34 15.84 -0.66 -23.37
CA PHE A 34 15.82 0.29 -24.48
C PHE A 34 17.22 0.30 -25.13
N GLU A 35 17.31 -0.17 -26.38
CA GLU A 35 18.55 -0.23 -27.16
C GLU A 35 18.30 0.51 -28.48
N ASP A 36 18.95 1.66 -28.65
CA ASP A 36 18.78 2.53 -29.80
C ASP A 36 17.30 2.79 -30.17
N CYS A 37 16.47 2.91 -29.14
CA CYS A 37 15.02 3.06 -29.27
C CYS A 37 14.68 4.49 -29.71
N ILE A 38 14.21 4.63 -30.94
CA ILE A 38 13.76 5.92 -31.47
C ILE A 38 12.29 6.14 -31.08
N ILE A 39 12.06 7.17 -30.31
CA ILE A 39 10.70 7.53 -29.85
C ILE A 39 10.25 8.78 -30.60
N PRO A 40 9.08 8.76 -31.28
CA PRO A 40 8.54 9.92 -31.96
C PRO A 40 8.35 11.10 -31.00
N ALA A 41 8.60 12.32 -31.47
CA ALA A 41 8.51 13.52 -30.63
C ALA A 41 7.11 13.77 -30.07
N GLU A 42 6.07 13.35 -30.78
CA GLU A 42 4.68 13.42 -30.34
C GLU A 42 4.36 12.54 -29.15
N ASN A 43 5.19 11.54 -28.83
CA ASN A 43 5.06 10.69 -27.64
C ASN A 43 5.62 11.37 -26.37
N LEU A 44 6.17 12.59 -26.49
CA LEU A 44 6.65 13.35 -25.34
C LEU A 44 5.48 13.72 -24.43
N VAL A 45 5.58 13.41 -23.14
CA VAL A 45 4.62 13.78 -22.10
C VAL A 45 5.10 15.05 -21.40
N GLY A 46 4.33 16.12 -21.49
CA GLY A 46 4.67 17.43 -20.91
C GLY A 46 5.81 18.12 -21.68
N LYS A 47 6.63 18.87 -20.96
CA LYS A 47 7.75 19.63 -21.54
C LYS A 47 9.10 19.03 -21.12
N PRO A 48 10.14 19.18 -21.94
CA PRO A 48 11.50 18.84 -21.54
C PRO A 48 11.88 19.53 -20.23
N GLY A 49 12.44 18.76 -19.26
CA GLY A 49 12.83 19.29 -17.95
C GLY A 49 11.78 19.15 -16.84
N GLU A 50 10.51 18.92 -17.15
CA GLU A 50 9.41 18.86 -16.16
C GLU A 50 9.13 17.47 -15.59
N SER A 51 9.85 16.43 -16.01
CA SER A 51 9.57 15.04 -15.60
C SER A 51 9.55 14.83 -14.09
N MET A 52 10.42 15.51 -13.33
CA MET A 52 10.41 15.39 -11.87
C MET A 52 9.16 15.98 -11.24
N ILE A 53 8.61 17.05 -11.78
CA ILE A 53 7.36 17.66 -11.29
C ILE A 53 6.21 16.69 -11.52
N HIS A 54 6.11 16.12 -12.72
CA HIS A 54 5.07 15.14 -13.04
C HIS A 54 5.20 13.87 -12.18
N LEU A 55 6.44 13.40 -11.93
CA LEU A 55 6.68 12.26 -11.06
C LEU A 55 6.20 12.54 -9.63
N MET A 56 6.56 13.68 -9.07
CA MET A 56 6.19 14.02 -7.70
C MET A 56 4.67 14.11 -7.52
N ARG A 57 3.98 14.72 -8.45
CA ARG A 57 2.50 14.78 -8.48
C ARG A 57 1.89 13.38 -8.53
N ASN A 58 2.37 12.54 -9.45
CA ASN A 58 1.86 11.18 -9.58
C ASN A 58 2.07 10.35 -8.30
N LEU A 59 3.21 10.52 -7.64
CA LEU A 59 3.51 9.83 -6.37
C LEU A 59 2.57 10.24 -5.23
N GLU A 60 2.08 11.47 -5.19
CA GLU A 60 1.09 11.90 -4.18
C GLU A 60 -0.20 11.09 -4.31
N HIS A 61 -0.71 10.92 -5.52
CA HIS A 61 -1.91 10.12 -5.80
C HIS A 61 -1.67 8.62 -5.60
N GLU A 62 -0.52 8.10 -6.06
CA GLU A 62 -0.15 6.70 -5.90
C GLU A 62 -0.14 6.31 -4.41
N ARG A 63 0.40 7.16 -3.53
CA ARG A 63 0.44 6.91 -2.08
C ARG A 63 -0.94 6.76 -1.48
N VAL A 64 -1.90 7.61 -1.87
CA VAL A 64 -3.30 7.47 -1.43
C VAL A 64 -3.93 6.19 -1.99
N GLY A 65 -3.62 5.83 -3.23
CA GLY A 65 -4.04 4.56 -3.82
C GLY A 65 -3.52 3.35 -3.03
N LEU A 66 -2.23 3.35 -2.65
CA LEU A 66 -1.64 2.29 -1.83
C LEU A 66 -2.24 2.23 -0.41
N ALA A 67 -2.55 3.40 0.18
CA ALA A 67 -3.27 3.48 1.44
C ALA A 67 -4.69 2.92 1.33
N ALA A 68 -5.40 3.17 0.23
CA ALA A 68 -6.72 2.61 -0.02
C ALA A 68 -6.68 1.07 -0.21
N MET A 69 -5.69 0.54 -0.92
CA MET A 69 -5.45 -0.91 -1.01
C MET A 69 -5.23 -1.52 0.38
N SER A 70 -4.50 -0.82 1.24
CA SER A 70 -4.25 -1.24 2.63
C SER A 70 -5.53 -1.35 3.45
N VAL A 71 -6.50 -0.42 3.26
CA VAL A 71 -7.84 -0.51 3.88
C VAL A 71 -8.57 -1.77 3.43
N GLY A 72 -8.45 -2.14 2.17
CA GLY A 72 -9.04 -3.38 1.62
C GLY A 72 -8.47 -4.64 2.27
N ILE A 73 -7.16 -4.72 2.39
CA ILE A 73 -6.46 -5.83 3.07
C ILE A 73 -6.87 -5.92 4.54
N ALA A 74 -6.81 -4.79 5.27
CA ALA A 74 -7.17 -4.74 6.67
C ALA A 74 -8.62 -5.18 6.92
N ARG A 75 -9.56 -4.72 6.08
CA ARG A 75 -10.96 -5.13 6.14
C ARG A 75 -11.12 -6.64 6.00
N ARG A 76 -10.45 -7.24 5.02
CA ARG A 76 -10.54 -8.67 4.75
C ARG A 76 -9.95 -9.48 5.90
N CYS A 77 -8.76 -9.16 6.36
CA CYS A 77 -8.10 -9.84 7.48
C CYS A 77 -8.92 -9.74 8.77
N LEU A 78 -9.49 -8.57 9.06
CA LEU A 78 -10.34 -8.37 10.23
C LEU A 78 -11.62 -9.21 10.15
N ALA A 79 -12.24 -9.31 8.99
CA ALA A 79 -13.44 -10.12 8.78
C ALA A 79 -13.14 -11.62 8.98
N ASP A 80 -12.08 -12.13 8.35
CA ASP A 80 -11.70 -13.54 8.47
C ASP A 80 -11.28 -13.90 9.90
N MET A 81 -10.50 -13.04 10.57
CA MET A 81 -10.10 -13.19 11.97
C MET A 81 -11.32 -13.23 12.90
N ASN A 82 -12.29 -12.32 12.71
CA ASN A 82 -13.48 -12.26 13.53
C ASN A 82 -14.39 -13.48 13.33
N SER A 83 -14.59 -13.92 12.09
CA SER A 83 -15.39 -15.13 11.77
C SER A 83 -14.75 -16.36 12.41
N TYR A 84 -13.46 -16.58 12.15
CA TYR A 84 -12.74 -17.71 12.70
C TYR A 84 -12.78 -17.76 14.24
N ALA A 85 -12.61 -16.60 14.88
CA ALA A 85 -12.62 -16.53 16.35
C ALA A 85 -13.99 -16.85 16.96
N THR A 86 -15.07 -16.69 16.18
CA THR A 86 -16.44 -17.04 16.59
C THR A 86 -16.75 -18.52 16.35
N GLU A 87 -16.18 -19.10 15.31
CA GLU A 87 -16.47 -20.50 14.94
C GLU A 87 -15.54 -21.50 15.64
N ARG A 88 -14.32 -21.09 15.97
CA ARG A 88 -13.32 -21.97 16.57
C ARG A 88 -13.50 -22.08 18.08
N GLU A 89 -13.69 -23.29 18.57
CA GLU A 89 -13.72 -23.59 20.00
C GLU A 89 -12.37 -24.16 20.48
N ALA A 90 -12.00 -23.78 21.68
CA ALA A 90 -10.89 -24.36 22.43
C ALA A 90 -11.16 -24.22 23.92
N PHE A 91 -10.76 -25.25 24.72
CA PHE A 91 -11.00 -25.27 26.15
C PHE A 91 -12.45 -25.05 26.56
N GLY A 92 -13.39 -25.57 25.77
CA GLY A 92 -14.81 -25.57 26.06
C GLY A 92 -15.56 -24.27 25.76
N LYS A 93 -14.98 -23.33 25.01
CA LYS A 93 -15.62 -22.08 24.57
C LYS A 93 -15.05 -21.55 23.27
N GLU A 94 -15.76 -20.62 22.65
CA GLU A 94 -15.27 -19.89 21.48
C GLU A 94 -13.95 -19.17 21.82
N ILE A 95 -12.99 -19.20 20.87
CA ILE A 95 -11.69 -18.56 21.16
C ILE A 95 -11.78 -17.05 21.31
N ARG A 96 -12.81 -16.41 20.76
CA ARG A 96 -13.08 -14.97 20.95
C ARG A 96 -13.31 -14.58 22.42
N ASP A 97 -13.62 -15.52 23.30
CA ASP A 97 -13.84 -15.28 24.74
C ASP A 97 -12.53 -15.26 25.54
N PHE A 98 -11.38 -15.40 24.88
CA PHE A 98 -10.08 -15.23 25.52
C PHE A 98 -9.55 -13.81 25.35
N GLY A 99 -9.06 -13.23 26.43
CA GLY A 99 -8.63 -11.82 26.46
C GLY A 99 -7.58 -11.45 25.42
N GLN A 100 -6.66 -12.36 25.07
CA GLN A 100 -5.66 -12.12 24.02
C GLN A 100 -6.30 -12.02 22.62
N ILE A 101 -7.30 -12.85 22.33
CA ILE A 101 -8.04 -12.80 21.06
C ILE A 101 -8.90 -11.53 20.99
N GLN A 102 -9.56 -11.18 22.09
CA GLN A 102 -10.32 -9.92 22.21
C GLN A 102 -9.44 -8.69 21.95
N ARG A 103 -8.22 -8.69 22.49
CA ARG A 103 -7.23 -7.65 22.23
C ARG A 103 -6.89 -7.55 20.74
N HIS A 104 -6.55 -8.66 20.09
CA HIS A 104 -6.23 -8.64 18.65
C HIS A 104 -7.36 -8.11 17.79
N ILE A 105 -8.60 -8.54 18.06
CA ILE A 105 -9.78 -8.06 17.30
C ILE A 105 -10.06 -6.59 17.60
N GLY A 106 -10.03 -6.18 18.86
CA GLY A 106 -10.34 -4.82 19.31
C GLY A 106 -9.34 -3.78 18.78
N GLU A 107 -8.04 -4.05 18.91
CA GLU A 107 -6.98 -3.19 18.37
C GLU A 107 -7.08 -3.09 16.85
N SER A 108 -7.30 -4.22 16.15
CA SER A 108 -7.44 -4.25 14.69
C SER A 108 -8.66 -3.47 14.21
N TRP A 109 -9.77 -3.52 14.94
CA TRP A 109 -10.95 -2.72 14.62
C TRP A 109 -10.68 -1.22 14.76
N ALA A 110 -10.04 -0.81 15.85
CA ALA A 110 -9.70 0.60 16.09
C ALA A 110 -8.75 1.13 15.01
N GLU A 111 -7.67 0.40 14.69
CA GLU A 111 -6.73 0.75 13.62
C GLU A 111 -7.42 0.80 12.24
N TYR A 112 -8.27 -0.19 11.92
CA TYR A 112 -9.04 -0.20 10.68
C TYR A 112 -9.94 1.03 10.53
N ARG A 113 -10.63 1.42 11.60
CA ARG A 113 -11.50 2.60 11.58
C ARG A 113 -10.71 3.89 11.43
N ALA A 114 -9.60 4.02 12.12
CA ALA A 114 -8.70 5.17 12.03
C ALA A 114 -8.11 5.31 10.63
N MET A 115 -7.51 4.23 10.09
CA MET A 115 -6.93 4.26 8.75
C MET A 115 -7.97 4.54 7.66
N LYS A 116 -9.19 3.97 7.79
CA LYS A 116 -10.27 4.24 6.85
C LYS A 116 -10.68 5.71 6.86
N ALA A 117 -10.85 6.30 8.03
CA ALA A 117 -11.20 7.72 8.17
C ALA A 117 -10.13 8.60 7.53
N TYR A 118 -8.86 8.37 7.85
CA TYR A 118 -7.74 9.14 7.31
C TYR A 118 -7.62 9.02 5.79
N VAL A 119 -7.72 7.81 5.24
CA VAL A 119 -7.67 7.60 3.78
C VAL A 119 -8.80 8.34 3.06
N TYR A 120 -10.02 8.26 3.57
CA TYR A 120 -11.15 8.94 2.93
C TYR A 120 -11.08 10.46 3.09
N ASP A 121 -10.57 10.96 4.19
CA ASP A 121 -10.36 12.38 4.39
C ASP A 121 -9.31 12.93 3.43
N THR A 122 -8.12 12.32 3.40
CA THR A 122 -7.07 12.70 2.45
C THR A 122 -7.55 12.63 1.00
N ALA A 123 -8.28 11.57 0.63
CA ALA A 123 -8.78 11.39 -0.73
C ALA A 123 -9.80 12.47 -1.16
N ARG A 124 -10.53 13.09 -0.22
CA ARG A 124 -11.43 14.21 -0.53
C ARG A 124 -10.69 15.53 -0.73
N GLN A 125 -9.53 15.68 -0.10
CA GLN A 125 -8.75 16.92 -0.11
C GLN A 125 -7.78 16.98 -1.31
N ILE A 126 -7.34 15.84 -1.83
CA ILE A 126 -6.42 15.79 -2.96
C ILE A 126 -7.13 16.19 -4.24
N ASP A 127 -6.69 17.30 -4.82
CA ASP A 127 -7.06 17.71 -6.16
C ASP A 127 -6.05 17.13 -7.17
N LEU A 128 -6.57 16.49 -8.22
CA LEU A 128 -5.77 15.94 -9.30
C LEU A 128 -5.06 17.02 -10.14
N ALA A 129 -5.59 18.24 -10.14
CA ALA A 129 -5.04 19.36 -10.91
C ALA A 129 -3.92 20.12 -10.19
N GLU A 130 -3.86 20.02 -8.86
CA GLU A 130 -2.91 20.75 -8.04
C GLU A 130 -1.83 19.84 -7.45
N ALA A 131 -0.67 20.41 -7.15
CA ALA A 131 0.39 19.79 -6.37
C ALA A 131 0.43 20.40 -4.97
N GLY A 132 0.96 19.69 -4.00
CA GLY A 132 1.16 20.24 -2.65
C GLY A 132 0.56 19.39 -1.54
N HIS A 133 -0.02 18.26 -1.87
CA HIS A 133 -0.63 17.32 -0.92
C HIS A 133 0.36 16.27 -0.35
N ARG A 134 1.66 16.56 -0.44
CA ARG A 134 2.68 15.57 -0.07
C ARG A 134 2.64 15.18 1.41
N LEU A 135 2.41 16.14 2.30
CA LEU A 135 2.36 15.88 3.74
C LEU A 135 1.26 14.87 4.08
N ASP A 136 0.05 15.11 3.58
CA ASP A 136 -1.10 14.25 3.82
C ASP A 136 -0.96 12.89 3.12
N SER A 137 -0.48 12.87 1.88
CA SER A 137 -0.27 11.62 1.13
C SER A 137 0.83 10.75 1.75
N ASP A 138 1.90 11.35 2.27
CA ASP A 138 2.95 10.64 3.01
C ASP A 138 2.42 10.12 4.35
N GLY A 139 1.67 10.94 5.09
CA GLY A 139 1.10 10.58 6.38
C GLY A 139 0.09 9.44 6.29
N VAL A 140 -0.85 9.54 5.38
CA VAL A 140 -1.87 8.49 5.20
C VAL A 140 -1.26 7.17 4.73
N LYS A 141 -0.29 7.22 3.83
CA LYS A 141 0.41 6.01 3.35
C LYS A 141 1.22 5.37 4.48
N LEU A 142 2.01 6.15 5.21
CA LEU A 142 2.80 5.68 6.34
C LEU A 142 1.92 4.95 7.38
N PHE A 143 0.81 5.54 7.76
CA PHE A 143 -0.09 4.97 8.76
C PHE A 143 -0.85 3.75 8.25
N ALA A 144 -1.51 3.87 7.09
CA ALA A 144 -2.41 2.83 6.59
C ALA A 144 -1.67 1.54 6.21
N THR A 145 -0.50 1.63 5.58
CA THR A 145 0.25 0.44 5.17
C THR A 145 0.81 -0.33 6.38
N THR A 146 1.30 0.39 7.39
CA THR A 146 1.76 -0.22 8.65
C THR A 146 0.62 -0.88 9.40
N ALA A 147 -0.53 -0.20 9.54
CA ALA A 147 -1.71 -0.75 10.19
C ALA A 147 -2.23 -2.02 9.47
N ALA A 148 -2.31 -2.00 8.15
CA ALA A 148 -2.76 -3.15 7.37
C ALA A 148 -1.86 -4.38 7.56
N LYS A 149 -0.53 -4.20 7.55
CA LYS A 149 0.42 -5.29 7.79
C LYS A 149 0.26 -5.85 9.21
N ASN A 150 0.09 -4.99 10.21
CA ASN A 150 -0.12 -5.41 11.60
C ASN A 150 -1.45 -6.14 11.80
N ILE A 151 -2.54 -5.69 11.16
CA ILE A 151 -3.83 -6.37 11.19
C ILE A 151 -3.74 -7.75 10.52
N ALA A 152 -3.05 -7.85 9.39
CA ALA A 152 -2.83 -9.14 8.71
C ALA A 152 -2.00 -10.11 9.57
N ASP A 153 -0.98 -9.61 10.26
CA ASP A 153 -0.17 -10.38 11.19
C ASP A 153 -1.00 -10.92 12.36
N ARG A 154 -1.83 -10.07 12.97
CA ARG A 154 -2.75 -10.49 14.03
C ARG A 154 -3.78 -11.52 13.54
N ALA A 155 -4.26 -11.41 12.30
CA ALA A 155 -5.17 -12.38 11.72
C ALA A 155 -4.52 -13.76 11.60
N ILE A 156 -3.29 -13.84 11.12
CA ILE A 156 -2.51 -15.09 11.09
C ILE A 156 -2.35 -15.63 12.52
N GLN A 157 -2.01 -14.77 13.48
CA GLN A 157 -1.79 -15.18 14.87
C GLN A 157 -3.06 -15.76 15.52
N VAL A 158 -4.21 -15.12 15.31
CA VAL A 158 -5.51 -15.60 15.83
C VAL A 158 -5.92 -16.91 15.19
N MET A 159 -5.68 -17.09 13.90
CA MET A 159 -6.01 -18.31 13.17
C MET A 159 -4.98 -19.44 13.39
N GLY A 160 -3.80 -19.13 13.94
CA GLY A 160 -2.75 -20.10 14.23
C GLY A 160 -2.31 -20.87 12.98
N GLY A 161 -2.23 -22.19 13.05
CA GLY A 161 -1.82 -23.03 11.91
C GLY A 161 -2.68 -22.84 10.66
N TYR A 162 -3.97 -22.57 10.81
CA TYR A 162 -4.86 -22.27 9.69
C TYR A 162 -4.55 -20.92 9.04
N GLY A 163 -4.08 -19.94 9.79
CA GLY A 163 -3.60 -18.66 9.25
C GLY A 163 -2.29 -18.76 8.46
N TYR A 164 -1.53 -19.84 8.66
CA TYR A 164 -0.23 -20.06 8.04
C TYR A 164 -0.30 -20.84 6.71
N VAL A 165 -1.38 -21.56 6.46
CA VAL A 165 -1.54 -22.39 5.26
C VAL A 165 -2.35 -21.67 4.18
N GLY A 166 -2.04 -21.95 2.90
CA GLY A 166 -2.63 -21.28 1.76
C GLY A 166 -4.11 -21.51 1.49
N GLU A 167 -4.79 -22.35 2.28
CA GLU A 167 -6.24 -22.52 2.22
C GLU A 167 -7.00 -21.27 2.67
N TYR A 168 -6.40 -20.48 3.55
CA TYR A 168 -6.93 -19.22 4.06
C TYR A 168 -6.15 -18.04 3.50
N VAL A 169 -6.85 -16.98 3.13
CA VAL A 169 -6.24 -15.86 2.40
C VAL A 169 -5.38 -14.93 3.26
N VAL A 170 -5.41 -15.05 4.60
CA VAL A 170 -4.73 -14.10 5.48
C VAL A 170 -3.21 -14.13 5.32
N GLU A 171 -2.60 -15.29 5.05
CA GLU A 171 -1.17 -15.42 4.77
C GLU A 171 -0.78 -14.64 3.52
N ARG A 172 -1.60 -14.72 2.45
CA ARG A 172 -1.40 -13.97 1.22
C ARG A 172 -1.59 -12.47 1.47
N MET A 173 -2.62 -12.07 2.21
CA MET A 173 -2.86 -10.67 2.57
C MET A 173 -1.67 -10.07 3.32
N TRP A 174 -1.05 -10.82 4.22
CA TRP A 174 0.17 -10.40 4.92
C TRP A 174 1.35 -10.19 3.97
N ARG A 175 1.59 -11.13 3.05
CA ARG A 175 2.64 -11.02 2.04
C ARG A 175 2.41 -9.83 1.10
N ASP A 176 1.17 -9.63 0.67
CA ASP A 176 0.78 -8.52 -0.21
C ASP A 176 0.89 -7.17 0.51
N ALA A 177 0.49 -7.09 1.78
CA ALA A 177 0.59 -5.89 2.60
C ALA A 177 2.05 -5.41 2.75
N LYS A 178 3.03 -6.32 2.75
CA LYS A 178 4.43 -5.94 2.86
C LYS A 178 4.92 -5.09 1.69
N LEU A 179 4.43 -5.34 0.47
CA LEU A 179 4.75 -4.48 -0.67
C LEU A 179 4.27 -3.04 -0.46
N LEU A 180 3.10 -2.86 0.16
CA LEU A 180 2.53 -1.53 0.36
C LEU A 180 3.36 -0.65 1.30
N GLU A 181 4.14 -1.24 2.21
CA GLU A 181 5.12 -0.50 3.03
C GLU A 181 6.33 -0.02 2.22
N ILE A 182 6.64 -0.66 1.08
CA ILE A 182 7.84 -0.44 0.28
C ILE A 182 7.54 0.39 -0.98
N GLY A 183 6.49 0.02 -1.72
CA GLY A 183 6.08 0.68 -2.96
C GLY A 183 5.62 2.13 -2.75
N GLY A 184 5.80 2.97 -3.76
CA GLY A 184 5.47 4.41 -3.67
C GLY A 184 6.33 5.22 -2.70
N GLY A 185 7.42 4.62 -2.20
CA GLY A 185 8.32 5.11 -1.15
C GLY A 185 8.26 4.26 0.11
N THR A 186 9.43 4.00 0.72
CA THR A 186 9.51 3.25 1.98
C THR A 186 8.99 4.07 3.16
N LEU A 187 8.67 3.40 4.27
CA LEU A 187 8.21 4.08 5.50
C LEU A 187 9.18 5.18 5.93
N GLU A 188 10.50 4.92 5.85
CA GLU A 188 11.55 5.86 6.20
C GLU A 188 11.57 7.08 5.27
N SER A 189 11.25 6.90 4.00
CA SER A 189 11.11 8.00 3.04
C SER A 189 9.97 8.94 3.42
N HIS A 190 8.84 8.38 3.84
CA HIS A 190 7.68 9.16 4.30
C HIS A 190 7.99 9.88 5.62
N GLN A 191 8.58 9.20 6.60
CA GLN A 191 9.02 9.80 7.87
C GLN A 191 9.94 10.99 7.63
N LYS A 192 10.96 10.82 6.77
CA LYS A 192 11.87 11.92 6.38
C LYS A 192 11.13 13.09 5.71
N ASN A 193 10.21 12.80 4.80
CA ASN A 193 9.47 13.84 4.10
C ASN A 193 8.56 14.63 5.05
N ILE A 194 7.79 13.94 5.88
CA ILE A 194 6.90 14.54 6.88
C ILE A 194 7.69 15.47 7.80
N THR A 195 8.79 14.99 8.40
CA THR A 195 9.60 15.80 9.31
C THR A 195 10.21 17.02 8.62
N LYS A 196 10.58 16.91 7.34
CA LYS A 196 11.11 18.01 6.55
C LYS A 196 10.03 19.05 6.22
N ASP A 197 8.82 18.61 5.91
CA ASP A 197 7.72 19.50 5.56
C ASP A 197 7.18 20.22 6.79
N LEU A 198 6.99 19.54 7.91
CA LEU A 198 6.62 20.16 9.19
C LEU A 198 7.66 21.17 9.71
N LYS A 199 8.95 20.98 9.38
CA LYS A 199 9.96 21.99 9.66
C LYS A 199 9.81 23.26 8.81
N ARG A 200 9.33 23.10 7.57
CA ARG A 200 9.14 24.23 6.65
C ARG A 200 7.84 24.99 6.92
N ASP A 201 6.83 24.25 7.31
CA ASP A 201 5.51 24.75 7.65
C ASP A 201 5.06 24.19 9.00
N PRO A 202 5.47 24.80 10.12
CA PRO A 202 5.06 24.38 11.46
C PRO A 202 3.55 24.57 11.72
N GLU A 203 2.88 25.42 10.96
CA GLU A 203 1.45 25.70 11.11
C GLU A 203 0.58 24.58 10.52
N ALA A 204 1.14 23.70 9.70
CA ALA A 204 0.45 22.52 9.18
C ALA A 204 -0.02 21.53 10.28
N ILE A 205 0.37 21.75 11.55
CA ILE A 205 -0.10 20.96 12.70
C ILE A 205 -1.44 21.46 13.23
N ASN A 206 -1.80 22.73 12.95
CA ASN A 206 -3.04 23.36 13.41
C ASN A 206 -4.19 23.14 12.42
#